data_c8a3dea6d5fb48b09777017047007c1f
#
_entry.id   c8a3dea6d5fb48b09777017047007c1f
#
_cell.length_a   1.000
_cell.length_b   1.000
_cell.length_c   1.000
_cell.angle_alpha   90.00
_cell.angle_beta   90.00
_cell.angle_gamma   90.00
#
_symmetry.space_group_name_H-M   'P 1'
#
loop_
_entity.id
_entity.type
_entity.pdbx_description
1 polymer ?
#
loop_
_entity_poly.entity_id
_entity_poly.type
_entity_poly.pdbx_seq_one_letter_code
_entity_poly.pdbx_strand_id
1 'polypeptide(L)'
;MSRFAIISDLHSNMEALSAVLARLDREGIERIVCLGDVVGYGPDPEHCIDTVMQRCQLTLQGNHDEALIHGAHDFNPVARQVIEYNRRMLRPSLLAGAARRARWKFLETLPVKHVEGDFLMVHGSPRDPVHEYIMKTDVIFVPDKIRDIFTQVEKLCFVGHTHFPGVFTADLRFRDPSQLDYVYEWKGEQAIVNVGSVGQPRDGDARACCVIVEDRTIRFLRTDYDVATVQRKIYDNPNIPELCAARLEIGK
;
A
#
# COMPACT_ATOMS: atom_id res chain seq x y z
N MET A 1 -9.23 13.17 19.77
CA MET A 1 -9.80 12.55 18.56
C MET A 1 -8.64 12.33 17.60
N SER A 2 -8.38 11.08 17.23
CA SER A 2 -7.30 10.79 16.29
C SER A 2 -7.84 10.88 14.87
N ARG A 3 -7.34 11.85 14.09
CA ARG A 3 -7.66 11.98 12.67
C ARG A 3 -6.39 11.79 11.86
N PHE A 4 -6.34 10.73 11.05
CA PHE A 4 -5.16 10.40 10.26
C PHE A 4 -5.53 9.64 8.99
N ALA A 5 -4.64 9.63 8.01
CA ALA A 5 -4.79 8.83 6.81
C ALA A 5 -3.89 7.59 6.85
N ILE A 6 -4.33 6.53 6.18
CA ILE A 6 -3.51 5.35 5.90
C ILE A 6 -3.46 5.17 4.39
N ILE A 7 -2.24 5.15 3.85
CA ILE A 7 -1.92 4.88 2.45
C ILE A 7 -1.13 3.57 2.36
N SER A 8 -1.17 2.91 1.22
CA SER A 8 -0.42 1.67 0.96
C SER A 8 -0.15 1.49 -0.53
N ASP A 9 0.80 0.62 -0.85
CA ASP A 9 1.01 0.14 -2.21
C ASP A 9 1.20 1.30 -3.20
N LEU A 10 2.21 2.13 -2.93
CA LEU A 10 2.52 3.34 -3.72
C LEU A 10 3.17 2.99 -5.05
N HIS A 11 3.96 1.91 -5.03
CA HIS A 11 4.57 1.33 -6.22
C HIS A 11 5.22 2.34 -7.15
N SER A 12 6.04 3.23 -6.59
CA SER A 12 6.80 4.21 -7.38
C SER A 12 5.95 5.09 -8.30
N ASN A 13 4.66 5.28 -8.01
CA ASN A 13 3.71 6.11 -8.77
C ASN A 13 3.60 7.49 -8.12
N MET A 14 4.48 8.41 -8.53
CA MET A 14 4.56 9.74 -7.91
C MET A 14 3.36 10.61 -8.24
N GLU A 15 2.74 10.46 -9.42
CA GLU A 15 1.54 11.18 -9.81
C GLU A 15 0.36 10.82 -8.90
N ALA A 16 0.15 9.53 -8.65
CA ALA A 16 -0.90 9.06 -7.75
C ALA A 16 -0.63 9.50 -6.29
N LEU A 17 0.62 9.35 -5.82
CA LEU A 17 1.00 9.78 -4.48
C LEU A 17 0.79 11.28 -4.30
N SER A 18 1.22 12.12 -5.26
CA SER A 18 1.04 13.56 -5.22
C SER A 18 -0.43 13.96 -5.18
N ALA A 19 -1.27 13.31 -5.99
CA ALA A 19 -2.70 13.58 -6.02
C ALA A 19 -3.38 13.24 -4.69
N VAL A 20 -3.03 12.08 -4.10
CA VAL A 20 -3.54 11.66 -2.78
C VAL A 20 -3.09 12.64 -1.70
N LEU A 21 -1.81 13.00 -1.64
CA LEU A 21 -1.30 13.96 -0.64
C LEU A 21 -1.97 15.31 -0.75
N ALA A 22 -2.14 15.85 -1.98
CA ALA A 22 -2.86 17.11 -2.19
C ALA A 22 -4.34 17.00 -1.78
N ARG A 23 -4.97 15.84 -1.90
CA ARG A 23 -6.33 15.61 -1.39
C ARG A 23 -6.34 15.57 0.14
N LEU A 24 -5.39 14.89 0.78
CA LEU A 24 -5.28 14.83 2.23
C LEU A 24 -4.99 16.20 2.84
N ASP A 25 -4.15 17.02 2.19
CA ASP A 25 -3.88 18.40 2.62
C ASP A 25 -5.16 19.26 2.58
N ARG A 26 -5.98 19.13 1.54
CA ARG A 26 -7.29 19.82 1.47
C ARG A 26 -8.29 19.36 2.52
N GLU A 27 -8.18 18.12 2.94
CA GLU A 27 -8.98 17.56 4.04
C GLU A 27 -8.42 17.95 5.43
N GLY A 28 -7.27 18.63 5.50
CA GLY A 28 -6.61 18.99 6.75
C GLY A 28 -6.03 17.80 7.51
N ILE A 29 -5.58 16.75 6.81
CA ILE A 29 -4.95 15.58 7.41
C ILE A 29 -3.44 15.83 7.52
N GLU A 30 -2.96 15.94 8.76
CA GLU A 30 -1.54 16.15 9.04
C GLU A 30 -0.77 14.84 9.28
N ARG A 31 -1.47 13.82 9.79
CA ARG A 31 -0.87 12.54 10.11
C ARG A 31 -1.16 11.51 9.03
N ILE A 32 -0.10 10.92 8.49
CA ILE A 32 -0.16 9.89 7.43
C ILE A 32 0.67 8.69 7.84
N VAL A 33 0.08 7.50 7.73
CA VAL A 33 0.73 6.19 7.89
C VAL A 33 0.80 5.52 6.53
N CYS A 34 1.96 4.96 6.17
CA CYS A 34 2.14 4.13 4.98
C CYS A 34 2.32 2.67 5.39
N LEU A 35 1.52 1.76 4.83
CA LEU A 35 1.62 0.34 5.13
C LEU A 35 2.66 -0.41 4.31
N GLY A 36 3.45 0.28 3.48
CA GLY A 36 4.52 -0.32 2.70
C GLY A 36 4.27 -0.36 1.19
N ASP A 37 5.12 -1.11 0.50
CA ASP A 37 5.21 -1.16 -0.96
C ASP A 37 5.39 0.23 -1.55
N VAL A 38 6.39 0.94 -1.03
CA VAL A 38 6.78 2.26 -1.53
C VAL A 38 7.34 2.15 -2.94
N VAL A 39 8.09 1.06 -3.22
CA VAL A 39 8.76 0.80 -4.51
C VAL A 39 8.06 -0.30 -5.32
N GLY A 40 8.53 -0.50 -6.56
CA GLY A 40 8.01 -1.51 -7.49
C GLY A 40 7.12 -0.90 -8.58
N TYR A 41 6.83 -1.65 -9.62
CA TYR A 41 5.96 -1.38 -10.78
C TYR A 41 6.10 -0.03 -11.49
N GLY A 42 6.09 1.09 -10.76
CA GLY A 42 6.09 2.43 -11.33
C GLY A 42 7.48 3.03 -11.58
N PRO A 43 7.51 4.24 -12.17
CA PRO A 43 8.75 4.81 -12.72
C PRO A 43 9.57 5.65 -11.74
N ASP A 44 9.02 6.11 -10.61
CA ASP A 44 9.62 7.16 -9.77
C ASP A 44 9.97 6.70 -8.33
N PRO A 45 10.78 5.63 -8.13
CA PRO A 45 11.04 5.09 -6.80
C PRO A 45 11.75 6.09 -5.87
N GLU A 46 12.71 6.88 -6.37
CA GLU A 46 13.46 7.82 -5.56
C GLU A 46 12.57 8.94 -5.01
N HIS A 47 11.69 9.49 -5.86
CA HIS A 47 10.76 10.56 -5.47
C HIS A 47 9.69 10.06 -4.48
N CYS A 48 9.19 8.85 -4.68
CA CYS A 48 8.23 8.26 -3.74
C CYS A 48 8.86 8.04 -2.36
N ILE A 49 10.09 7.50 -2.30
CA ILE A 49 10.81 7.31 -1.03
C ILE A 49 11.04 8.64 -0.32
N ASP A 50 11.57 9.66 -1.03
CA ASP A 50 11.82 10.99 -0.44
C ASP A 50 10.53 11.61 0.09
N THR A 51 9.45 11.49 -0.66
CA THR A 51 8.13 12.01 -0.26
C THR A 51 7.60 11.30 0.98
N VAL A 52 7.68 9.98 1.03
CA VAL A 52 7.25 9.18 2.19
C VAL A 52 8.08 9.53 3.43
N MET A 53 9.41 9.64 3.29
CA MET A 53 10.31 10.06 4.38
C MET A 53 9.94 11.43 4.95
N GLN A 54 9.40 12.34 4.12
CA GLN A 54 9.03 13.68 4.55
C GLN A 54 7.61 13.78 5.10
N ARG A 55 6.68 12.98 4.58
CA ARG A 55 5.24 13.17 4.80
C ARG A 55 4.62 12.12 5.74
N CYS A 56 5.18 10.93 5.83
CA CYS A 56 4.63 9.85 6.68
C CYS A 56 5.32 9.80 8.04
N GLN A 57 4.54 9.80 9.11
CA GLN A 57 5.06 9.67 10.48
C GLN A 57 5.41 8.21 10.82
N LEU A 58 4.83 7.26 10.09
CA LEU A 58 5.12 5.84 10.17
C LEU A 58 5.08 5.26 8.76
N THR A 59 6.04 4.40 8.44
CA THR A 59 6.04 3.58 7.23
C THR A 59 6.40 2.17 7.63
N LEU A 60 5.60 1.20 7.18
CA LEU A 60 5.86 -0.22 7.36
C LEU A 60 6.58 -0.79 6.13
N GLN A 61 7.17 -1.97 6.30
CA GLN A 61 7.78 -2.71 5.20
C GLN A 61 6.73 -3.50 4.43
N GLY A 62 6.64 -3.25 3.11
CA GLY A 62 5.92 -4.12 2.19
C GLY A 62 6.83 -5.18 1.58
N ASN A 63 6.25 -6.15 0.87
CA ASN A 63 7.01 -7.24 0.27
C ASN A 63 7.91 -6.75 -0.89
N HIS A 64 7.54 -5.69 -1.60
CA HIS A 64 8.41 -5.09 -2.62
C HIS A 64 9.59 -4.33 -1.99
N ASP A 65 9.38 -3.67 -0.86
CA ASP A 65 10.45 -2.98 -0.12
C ASP A 65 11.46 -4.00 0.43
N GLU A 66 10.96 -5.10 1.02
CA GLU A 66 11.80 -6.20 1.49
C GLU A 66 12.59 -6.85 0.35
N ALA A 67 11.92 -7.18 -0.76
CA ALA A 67 12.55 -7.81 -1.91
C ALA A 67 13.60 -6.90 -2.57
N LEU A 68 13.44 -5.58 -2.52
CA LEU A 68 14.45 -4.65 -2.96
C LEU A 68 15.75 -4.79 -2.16
N ILE A 69 15.67 -5.05 -0.86
CA ILE A 69 16.83 -5.22 0.03
C ILE A 69 17.41 -6.64 -0.06
N HIS A 70 16.58 -7.67 -0.07
CA HIS A 70 17.00 -9.07 0.09
C HIS A 70 17.02 -9.85 -1.22
N GLY A 71 16.29 -9.42 -2.25
CA GLY A 71 16.16 -10.07 -3.56
C GLY A 71 14.75 -10.57 -3.83
N ALA A 72 14.35 -10.55 -5.11
CA ALA A 72 12.98 -10.84 -5.55
C ALA A 72 12.81 -12.29 -6.03
N HIS A 73 13.27 -13.29 -5.26
CA HIS A 73 13.34 -14.69 -5.70
C HIS A 73 11.96 -15.31 -5.95
N ASP A 74 10.97 -14.99 -5.13
CA ASP A 74 9.62 -15.57 -5.17
C ASP A 74 8.59 -14.73 -5.93
N PHE A 75 9.06 -13.70 -6.65
CA PHE A 75 8.20 -12.81 -7.43
C PHE A 75 7.97 -13.31 -8.86
N ASN A 76 6.79 -13.00 -9.40
CA ASN A 76 6.53 -13.20 -10.82
C ASN A 76 7.51 -12.38 -11.68
N PRO A 77 7.74 -12.77 -12.96
CA PRO A 77 8.77 -12.15 -13.81
C PRO A 77 8.64 -10.63 -13.96
N VAL A 78 7.42 -10.11 -14.06
CA VAL A 78 7.16 -8.66 -14.21
C VAL A 78 7.58 -7.89 -12.96
N ALA A 79 7.12 -8.31 -11.78
CA ALA A 79 7.48 -7.67 -10.53
C ALA A 79 8.98 -7.79 -10.25
N ARG A 80 9.56 -8.99 -10.46
CA ARG A 80 11.00 -9.23 -10.30
C ARG A 80 11.84 -8.28 -11.13
N GLN A 81 11.52 -8.13 -12.43
CA GLN A 81 12.27 -7.24 -13.33
C GLN A 81 12.33 -5.81 -12.79
N VAL A 82 11.19 -5.27 -12.31
CA VAL A 82 11.11 -3.90 -11.80
C VAL A 82 11.83 -3.78 -10.45
N ILE A 83 11.66 -4.74 -9.54
CA ILE A 83 12.35 -4.73 -8.24
C ILE A 83 13.87 -4.76 -8.45
N GLU A 84 14.38 -5.63 -9.32
CA GLU A 84 15.80 -5.70 -9.64
C GLU A 84 16.31 -4.42 -10.29
N TYR A 85 15.52 -3.78 -11.15
CA TYR A 85 15.84 -2.47 -11.71
C TYR A 85 15.91 -1.41 -10.62
N ASN A 86 14.89 -1.30 -9.77
CA ASN A 86 14.89 -0.37 -8.63
C ASN A 86 16.10 -0.62 -7.70
N ARG A 87 16.42 -1.90 -7.44
CA ARG A 87 17.59 -2.27 -6.63
C ARG A 87 18.89 -1.75 -7.22
N ARG A 88 19.11 -1.88 -8.56
CA ARG A 88 20.30 -1.33 -9.22
C ARG A 88 20.38 0.19 -9.11
N MET A 89 19.24 0.88 -9.19
CA MET A 89 19.18 2.33 -9.04
C MET A 89 19.46 2.80 -7.61
N LEU A 90 18.87 2.14 -6.62
CA LEU A 90 18.82 2.61 -5.23
C LEU A 90 19.97 2.08 -4.37
N ARG A 91 20.53 0.89 -4.68
CA ARG A 91 21.61 0.29 -3.87
C ARG A 91 22.86 1.20 -3.89
N PRO A 92 23.34 1.65 -2.72
CA PRO A 92 24.48 2.55 -2.67
C PRO A 92 25.78 1.82 -3.01
N SER A 93 26.60 2.44 -3.86
CA SER A 93 28.02 2.09 -4.03
C SER A 93 28.87 2.76 -2.96
N LEU A 94 30.15 2.44 -2.92
CA LEU A 94 31.10 3.12 -2.01
C LEU A 94 31.13 4.64 -2.20
N LEU A 95 30.93 5.11 -3.43
CA LEU A 95 30.93 6.53 -3.81
C LEU A 95 29.52 7.15 -3.86
N ALA A 96 28.49 6.44 -3.41
CA ALA A 96 27.13 6.95 -3.46
C ALA A 96 26.96 8.22 -2.61
N GLY A 97 26.17 9.16 -3.11
CA GLY A 97 25.80 10.38 -2.39
C GLY A 97 24.95 10.09 -1.15
N ALA A 98 24.86 11.08 -0.26
CA ALA A 98 24.15 10.95 1.01
C ALA A 98 22.66 10.58 0.84
N ALA A 99 21.96 11.18 -0.14
CA ALA A 99 20.56 10.91 -0.40
C ALA A 99 20.30 9.43 -0.76
N ARG A 100 21.10 8.82 -1.65
CA ARG A 100 20.95 7.40 -2.00
C ARG A 100 21.18 6.51 -0.77
N ARG A 101 22.17 6.81 0.07
CA ARG A 101 22.41 6.06 1.31
C ARG A 101 21.23 6.20 2.29
N ALA A 102 20.66 7.40 2.40
CA ALA A 102 19.52 7.65 3.27
C ALA A 102 18.27 6.88 2.83
N ARG A 103 17.93 6.88 1.51
CA ARG A 103 16.82 6.11 0.95
C ARG A 103 16.98 4.62 1.20
N TRP A 104 18.17 4.07 0.95
CA TRP A 104 18.46 2.65 1.18
C TRP A 104 18.30 2.29 2.66
N LYS A 105 18.90 3.10 3.55
CA LYS A 105 18.83 2.89 5.00
C LYS A 105 17.40 2.98 5.51
N PHE A 106 16.60 3.91 4.98
CA PHE A 106 15.18 4.03 5.31
C PHE A 106 14.44 2.73 5.01
N LEU A 107 14.53 2.21 3.77
CA LEU A 107 13.86 0.96 3.38
C LEU A 107 14.36 -0.25 4.17
N GLU A 108 15.67 -0.32 4.45
CA GLU A 108 16.29 -1.41 5.21
C GLU A 108 15.81 -1.48 6.68
N THR A 109 15.34 -0.37 7.24
CA THR A 109 14.97 -0.26 8.66
C THR A 109 13.46 -0.13 8.90
N LEU A 110 12.64 -0.32 7.88
CA LEU A 110 11.19 -0.27 8.03
C LEU A 110 10.68 -1.37 8.98
N PRO A 111 9.83 -1.05 9.95
CA PRO A 111 9.18 -2.05 10.79
C PRO A 111 8.13 -2.84 9.99
N VAL A 112 7.90 -4.11 10.34
CA VAL A 112 6.93 -4.98 9.65
C VAL A 112 5.50 -4.84 10.20
N LYS A 113 5.35 -4.35 11.43
CA LYS A 113 4.04 -4.13 12.08
C LYS A 113 4.08 -2.98 13.06
N HIS A 114 2.92 -2.40 13.30
CA HIS A 114 2.73 -1.39 14.34
C HIS A 114 1.39 -1.60 15.05
N VAL A 115 1.39 -1.36 16.36
CA VAL A 115 0.16 -1.41 17.19
C VAL A 115 0.02 -0.06 17.88
N GLU A 116 -1.16 0.54 17.75
CA GLU A 116 -1.49 1.80 18.39
C GLU A 116 -2.93 1.78 18.90
N GLY A 117 -3.10 1.72 20.22
CA GLY A 117 -4.43 1.58 20.82
C GLY A 117 -5.14 0.32 20.32
N ASP A 118 -6.30 0.52 19.72
CA ASP A 118 -7.14 -0.55 19.18
C ASP A 118 -6.72 -1.01 17.75
N PHE A 119 -5.67 -0.41 17.18
CA PHE A 119 -5.31 -0.58 15.78
C PHE A 119 -4.03 -1.41 15.62
N LEU A 120 -4.12 -2.52 14.92
CA LEU A 120 -2.98 -3.24 14.36
C LEU A 120 -2.79 -2.79 12.91
N MET A 121 -1.56 -2.52 12.51
CA MET A 121 -1.20 -2.11 11.16
C MET A 121 -0.12 -3.04 10.64
N VAL A 122 -0.34 -3.65 9.49
CA VAL A 122 0.59 -4.53 8.78
C VAL A 122 0.43 -4.33 7.28
N HIS A 123 1.41 -4.75 6.47
CA HIS A 123 1.25 -4.74 5.02
C HIS A 123 0.39 -5.92 4.54
N GLY A 124 0.75 -7.14 4.90
CA GLY A 124 0.11 -8.39 4.48
C GLY A 124 -1.04 -8.83 5.40
N SER A 125 -0.74 -9.65 6.40
CA SER A 125 -1.72 -10.12 7.38
C SER A 125 -1.15 -10.11 8.81
N PRO A 126 -2.02 -10.23 9.84
CA PRO A 126 -1.54 -10.41 11.22
C PRO A 126 -0.61 -11.60 11.43
N ARG A 127 -0.79 -12.70 10.66
CA ARG A 127 0.01 -13.94 10.76
C ARG A 127 1.36 -13.80 10.06
N ASP A 128 1.37 -13.18 8.88
CA ASP A 128 2.56 -12.86 8.11
C ASP A 128 2.47 -11.41 7.65
N PRO A 129 3.07 -10.48 8.41
CA PRO A 129 2.92 -9.05 8.21
C PRO A 129 3.36 -8.53 6.84
N VAL A 130 4.17 -9.29 6.09
CA VAL A 130 4.78 -8.84 4.84
C VAL A 130 4.23 -9.57 3.61
N HIS A 131 4.00 -10.89 3.69
CA HIS A 131 3.80 -11.71 2.47
C HIS A 131 2.39 -12.28 2.30
N GLU A 132 1.63 -12.48 3.38
CA GLU A 132 0.34 -13.16 3.26
C GLU A 132 -0.73 -12.27 2.65
N TYR A 133 -1.32 -12.72 1.53
CA TYR A 133 -2.50 -12.10 0.93
C TYR A 133 -3.77 -12.45 1.71
N ILE A 134 -4.65 -11.48 1.93
CA ILE A 134 -6.03 -11.68 2.39
C ILE A 134 -6.96 -11.33 1.23
N MET A 135 -7.32 -12.34 0.45
CA MET A 135 -8.16 -12.14 -0.74
C MET A 135 -9.65 -12.05 -0.37
N LYS A 136 -10.41 -11.19 -1.06
CA LYS A 136 -11.86 -11.08 -0.84
C LYS A 136 -12.62 -12.39 -1.03
N THR A 137 -12.07 -13.29 -1.83
CA THR A 137 -12.63 -14.63 -2.07
C THR A 137 -12.32 -15.63 -0.95
N ASP A 138 -11.37 -15.33 -0.07
CA ASP A 138 -10.96 -16.24 1.01
C ASP A 138 -12.08 -16.50 2.01
N VAL A 139 -12.98 -15.53 2.20
CA VAL A 139 -14.16 -15.71 3.08
C VAL A 139 -15.09 -16.84 2.59
N ILE A 140 -15.01 -17.20 1.30
CA ILE A 140 -15.82 -18.26 0.68
C ILE A 140 -15.01 -19.55 0.52
N PHE A 141 -13.82 -19.45 -0.07
CA PHE A 141 -13.07 -20.63 -0.51
C PHE A 141 -12.14 -21.19 0.56
N VAL A 142 -11.64 -20.36 1.49
CA VAL A 142 -10.74 -20.77 2.57
C VAL A 142 -11.10 -20.09 3.90
N PRO A 143 -12.35 -20.28 4.39
CA PRO A 143 -12.86 -19.56 5.56
C PRO A 143 -12.05 -19.82 6.84
N ASP A 144 -11.42 -20.99 6.97
CA ASP A 144 -10.59 -21.33 8.13
C ASP A 144 -9.32 -20.46 8.20
N LYS A 145 -8.75 -20.10 7.05
CA LYS A 145 -7.66 -19.10 6.98
C LYS A 145 -8.10 -17.76 7.58
N ILE A 146 -9.29 -17.30 7.21
CA ILE A 146 -9.83 -16.03 7.72
C ILE A 146 -10.09 -16.10 9.22
N ARG A 147 -10.68 -17.21 9.71
CA ARG A 147 -10.90 -17.42 11.15
C ARG A 147 -9.58 -17.38 11.93
N ASP A 148 -8.56 -18.06 11.41
CA ASP A 148 -7.24 -18.10 12.05
C ASP A 148 -6.58 -16.70 12.07
N ILE A 149 -6.67 -15.94 10.98
CA ILE A 149 -6.20 -14.55 10.94
C ILE A 149 -6.90 -13.71 12.01
N PHE A 150 -8.23 -13.86 12.15
CA PHE A 150 -9.00 -13.10 13.16
C PHE A 150 -8.63 -13.45 14.61
N THR A 151 -8.02 -14.61 14.88
CA THR A 151 -7.49 -14.91 16.23
C THR A 151 -6.39 -13.97 16.69
N GLN A 152 -5.72 -13.30 15.74
CA GLN A 152 -4.63 -12.36 15.99
C GLN A 152 -5.06 -10.88 15.88
N VAL A 153 -6.34 -10.63 15.63
CA VAL A 153 -6.92 -9.27 15.57
C VAL A 153 -7.69 -9.03 16.86
N GLU A 154 -7.18 -8.15 17.72
CA GLU A 154 -7.92 -7.80 18.95
C GLU A 154 -9.18 -7.00 18.63
N LYS A 155 -9.06 -5.98 17.81
CA LYS A 155 -10.16 -5.09 17.41
C LYS A 155 -10.10 -4.73 15.92
N LEU A 156 -9.26 -3.81 15.49
CA LEU A 156 -9.19 -3.34 14.12
C LEU A 156 -7.80 -3.54 13.55
N CYS A 157 -7.69 -4.18 12.38
CA CYS A 157 -6.46 -4.34 11.64
C CYS A 157 -6.53 -3.62 10.30
N PHE A 158 -5.50 -2.85 9.95
CA PHE A 158 -5.35 -2.24 8.64
C PHE A 158 -4.30 -2.99 7.84
N VAL A 159 -4.61 -3.30 6.57
CA VAL A 159 -3.77 -4.05 5.63
C VAL A 159 -3.77 -3.40 4.23
N GLY A 160 -2.77 -3.73 3.41
CA GLY A 160 -2.68 -3.37 2.00
C GLY A 160 -2.53 -4.60 1.11
N HIS A 161 -1.41 -4.66 0.35
CA HIS A 161 -0.84 -5.82 -0.35
C HIS A 161 -1.68 -6.39 -1.51
N THR A 162 -2.99 -6.59 -1.32
CA THR A 162 -3.86 -7.11 -2.38
C THR A 162 -4.31 -6.05 -3.38
N HIS A 163 -4.27 -4.78 -3.01
CA HIS A 163 -4.79 -3.61 -3.73
C HIS A 163 -6.32 -3.63 -3.92
N PHE A 164 -7.05 -4.45 -3.18
CA PHE A 164 -8.50 -4.54 -3.18
C PHE A 164 -9.06 -3.92 -1.89
N PRO A 165 -9.50 -2.66 -1.91
CA PRO A 165 -10.03 -2.02 -0.70
C PRO A 165 -11.33 -2.66 -0.24
N GLY A 166 -11.55 -2.67 1.07
CA GLY A 166 -12.77 -3.19 1.66
C GLY A 166 -12.60 -3.65 3.10
N VAL A 167 -13.66 -4.18 3.66
CA VAL A 167 -13.73 -4.57 5.07
C VAL A 167 -14.10 -6.04 5.21
N PHE A 168 -13.23 -6.79 5.88
CA PHE A 168 -13.52 -8.14 6.36
C PHE A 168 -14.06 -8.08 7.78
N THR A 169 -15.06 -8.87 8.08
CA THR A 169 -15.66 -9.00 9.42
C THR A 169 -15.55 -10.44 9.93
N ALA A 170 -15.55 -10.62 11.24
CA ALA A 170 -15.35 -11.95 11.87
C ALA A 170 -16.47 -12.95 11.54
N ASP A 171 -17.62 -12.50 11.07
CA ASP A 171 -18.70 -13.33 10.53
C ASP A 171 -18.48 -13.80 9.07
N LEU A 172 -17.24 -13.72 8.61
CA LEU A 172 -16.77 -14.18 7.28
C LEU A 172 -17.45 -13.44 6.12
N ARG A 173 -17.58 -12.14 6.23
CA ARG A 173 -18.05 -11.30 5.12
C ARG A 173 -16.93 -10.38 4.64
N PHE A 174 -16.97 -10.08 3.35
CA PHE A 174 -16.23 -8.99 2.75
C PHE A 174 -17.21 -7.99 2.15
N ARG A 175 -16.97 -6.71 2.40
CA ARG A 175 -17.76 -5.62 1.82
C ARG A 175 -16.83 -4.66 1.08
N ASP A 176 -17.10 -4.46 -0.20
CA ASP A 176 -16.44 -3.43 -1.00
C ASP A 176 -16.82 -2.04 -0.51
N PRO A 177 -15.99 -1.00 -0.74
CA PRO A 177 -16.31 0.37 -0.33
C PRO A 177 -17.64 0.88 -0.91
N SER A 178 -17.99 0.48 -2.14
CA SER A 178 -19.27 0.84 -2.78
C SER A 178 -20.50 0.30 -2.05
N GLN A 179 -20.38 -0.85 -1.38
CA GLN A 179 -21.45 -1.42 -0.55
C GLN A 179 -21.59 -0.75 0.82
N LEU A 180 -20.66 0.16 1.14
CA LEU A 180 -20.57 0.90 2.39
C LEU A 180 -20.77 2.41 2.18
N ASP A 181 -21.20 2.85 1.00
CA ASP A 181 -21.20 4.26 0.61
C ASP A 181 -19.86 4.95 0.92
N TYR A 182 -18.75 4.19 0.76
CA TYR A 182 -17.36 4.57 1.05
C TYR A 182 -17.07 4.92 2.53
N VAL A 183 -17.97 4.57 3.45
CA VAL A 183 -17.83 4.84 4.90
C VAL A 183 -18.11 3.57 5.69
N TYR A 184 -17.16 3.17 6.53
CA TYR A 184 -17.34 2.10 7.49
C TYR A 184 -17.39 2.69 8.90
N GLU A 185 -18.57 2.58 9.53
CA GLU A 185 -18.80 2.94 10.93
C GLU A 185 -18.40 1.78 11.82
N TRP A 186 -17.20 1.86 12.40
CA TRP A 186 -16.71 0.83 13.30
C TRP A 186 -17.33 0.92 14.69
N LYS A 187 -17.98 -0.16 15.13
CA LYS A 187 -18.70 -0.23 16.40
C LYS A 187 -17.93 -0.93 17.52
N GLY A 188 -16.63 -1.25 17.29
CA GLY A 188 -15.76 -1.90 18.25
C GLY A 188 -15.63 -3.41 18.05
N GLU A 189 -16.25 -3.97 17.03
CA GLU A 189 -16.09 -5.36 16.60
C GLU A 189 -14.73 -5.64 15.98
N GLN A 190 -14.35 -6.93 15.91
CA GLN A 190 -13.16 -7.33 15.13
C GLN A 190 -13.40 -7.10 13.64
N ALA A 191 -12.50 -6.35 13.01
CA ALA A 191 -12.55 -6.11 11.58
C ALA A 191 -11.13 -5.98 10.99
N ILE A 192 -10.99 -6.30 9.70
CA ILE A 192 -9.78 -6.06 8.91
C ILE A 192 -10.15 -5.14 7.77
N VAL A 193 -9.48 -4.02 7.67
CA VAL A 193 -9.69 -3.01 6.62
C VAL A 193 -8.52 -3.04 5.66
N ASN A 194 -8.77 -3.48 4.42
CA ASN A 194 -7.81 -3.26 3.36
C ASN A 194 -7.96 -1.84 2.82
N VAL A 195 -6.88 -1.06 2.88
CA VAL A 195 -6.91 0.36 2.53
C VAL A 195 -6.84 0.63 1.03
N GLY A 196 -6.68 -0.43 0.23
CA GLY A 196 -6.47 -0.35 -1.22
C GLY A 196 -5.04 0.04 -1.58
N SER A 197 -4.86 0.53 -2.79
CA SER A 197 -3.56 0.94 -3.32
C SER A 197 -3.63 2.37 -3.84
N VAL A 198 -2.59 3.14 -3.54
CA VAL A 198 -2.38 4.47 -4.13
C VAL A 198 -1.86 4.31 -5.56
N GLY A 199 -0.82 3.49 -5.76
CA GLY A 199 -0.06 3.46 -7.00
C GLY A 199 -0.55 2.49 -8.06
N GLN A 200 -1.23 1.38 -7.67
CA GLN A 200 -1.70 0.35 -8.60
C GLN A 200 -2.99 -0.31 -8.11
N PRO A 201 -4.14 0.37 -8.12
CA PRO A 201 -5.44 -0.23 -7.79
C PRO A 201 -5.74 -1.45 -8.67
N ARG A 202 -6.42 -2.48 -8.10
CA ARG A 202 -6.73 -3.75 -8.80
C ARG A 202 -8.19 -4.15 -8.71
N ASP A 203 -9.04 -3.27 -8.25
CA ASP A 203 -10.47 -3.52 -8.04
C ASP A 203 -11.37 -3.05 -9.19
N GLY A 204 -10.77 -2.68 -10.33
CA GLY A 204 -11.47 -2.20 -11.52
C GLY A 204 -11.71 -0.69 -11.53
N ASP A 205 -11.24 0.04 -10.51
CA ASP A 205 -11.27 1.49 -10.43
C ASP A 205 -9.83 2.03 -10.52
N ALA A 206 -9.50 2.73 -11.59
CA ALA A 206 -8.15 3.26 -11.83
C ALA A 206 -7.73 4.35 -10.84
N ARG A 207 -8.67 4.92 -10.10
CA ARG A 207 -8.38 5.99 -9.12
C ARG A 207 -7.60 5.46 -7.93
N ALA A 208 -6.60 6.21 -7.50
CA ALA A 208 -5.86 5.92 -6.28
C ALA A 208 -6.80 5.78 -5.07
N CYS A 209 -6.51 4.82 -4.19
CA CYS A 209 -7.30 4.54 -3.01
C CYS A 209 -6.46 4.68 -1.73
N CYS A 210 -7.05 5.30 -0.72
CA CYS A 210 -6.55 5.33 0.65
C CYS A 210 -7.72 5.46 1.63
N VAL A 211 -7.45 5.42 2.94
CA VAL A 211 -8.49 5.65 3.96
C VAL A 211 -8.13 6.82 4.86
N ILE A 212 -9.17 7.52 5.34
CA ILE A 212 -9.08 8.43 6.49
C ILE A 212 -9.78 7.78 7.66
N VAL A 213 -9.08 7.71 8.78
CA VAL A 213 -9.62 7.27 10.07
C VAL A 213 -9.92 8.52 10.90
N GLU A 214 -11.17 8.66 11.32
CA GLU A 214 -11.62 9.75 12.17
C GLU A 214 -12.49 9.16 13.29
N ASP A 215 -11.94 9.08 14.49
CA ASP A 215 -12.54 8.39 15.64
C ASP A 215 -12.88 6.92 15.34
N ARG A 216 -14.16 6.63 15.08
CA ARG A 216 -14.68 5.30 14.74
C ARG A 216 -15.15 5.19 13.29
N THR A 217 -14.90 6.20 12.50
CA THR A 217 -15.27 6.24 11.08
C THR A 217 -14.05 6.00 10.21
N ILE A 218 -14.13 5.05 9.30
CA ILE A 218 -13.13 4.78 8.28
C ILE A 218 -13.73 5.15 6.93
N ARG A 219 -13.21 6.20 6.31
CA ARG A 219 -13.68 6.71 5.03
C ARG A 219 -12.71 6.35 3.92
N PHE A 220 -13.16 5.60 2.93
CA PHE A 220 -12.39 5.28 1.73
C PHE A 220 -12.39 6.47 0.77
N LEU A 221 -11.21 6.93 0.37
CA LEU A 221 -11.03 7.99 -0.61
C LEU A 221 -10.61 7.43 -1.95
N ARG A 222 -11.28 7.88 -3.01
CA ARG A 222 -10.82 7.70 -4.39
C ARG A 222 -10.33 9.03 -4.93
N THR A 223 -9.16 9.02 -5.52
CA THR A 223 -8.51 10.23 -6.02
C THR A 223 -8.05 10.01 -7.46
N ASP A 224 -8.55 10.84 -8.37
CA ASP A 224 -8.07 10.87 -9.75
C ASP A 224 -6.63 11.38 -9.79
N TYR A 225 -5.82 10.83 -10.70
CA TYR A 225 -4.46 11.27 -10.95
C TYR A 225 -4.13 11.18 -12.45
N ASP A 226 -3.00 11.74 -12.87
CA ASP A 226 -2.58 11.74 -14.27
C ASP A 226 -1.98 10.38 -14.67
N VAL A 227 -2.86 9.41 -14.96
CA VAL A 227 -2.50 8.06 -15.42
C VAL A 227 -1.66 8.13 -16.71
N ALA A 228 -2.01 9.02 -17.65
CA ALA A 228 -1.33 9.12 -18.93
C ALA A 228 0.15 9.52 -18.78
N THR A 229 0.46 10.40 -17.83
CA THR A 229 1.84 10.77 -17.52
C THR A 229 2.62 9.59 -16.95
N VAL A 230 2.05 8.80 -16.03
CA VAL A 230 2.71 7.60 -15.49
C VAL A 230 2.94 6.57 -16.59
N GLN A 231 1.94 6.30 -17.42
CA GLN A 231 2.05 5.37 -18.55
C GLN A 231 3.17 5.77 -19.50
N ARG A 232 3.24 7.05 -19.89
CA ARG A 232 4.32 7.56 -20.75
C ARG A 232 5.70 7.34 -20.13
N LYS A 233 5.88 7.66 -18.84
CA LYS A 233 7.13 7.42 -18.12
C LYS A 233 7.54 5.95 -18.11
N ILE A 234 6.55 5.04 -17.99
CA ILE A 234 6.80 3.60 -18.05
C ILE A 234 7.20 3.17 -19.47
N TYR A 235 6.47 3.60 -20.51
CA TYR A 235 6.79 3.28 -21.90
C TYR A 235 8.16 3.82 -22.34
N ASP A 236 8.56 4.97 -21.81
CA ASP A 236 9.88 5.57 -22.09
C ASP A 236 11.03 4.86 -21.34
N ASN A 237 10.71 3.95 -20.40
CA ASN A 237 11.71 3.22 -19.61
C ASN A 237 11.79 1.74 -19.99
N PRO A 238 12.80 1.30 -20.76
CA PRO A 238 12.92 -0.09 -21.22
C PRO A 238 13.14 -1.12 -20.10
N ASN A 239 13.40 -0.68 -18.86
CA ASN A 239 13.58 -1.57 -17.72
C ASN A 239 12.26 -1.92 -17.01
N ILE A 240 11.17 -1.21 -17.33
CA ILE A 240 9.85 -1.45 -16.75
C ILE A 240 8.95 -2.08 -17.82
N PRO A 241 8.38 -3.27 -17.59
CA PRO A 241 7.48 -3.91 -18.55
C PRO A 241 6.24 -3.04 -18.85
N GLU A 242 5.87 -2.94 -20.12
CA GLU A 242 4.70 -2.17 -20.59
C GLU A 242 3.40 -2.61 -19.90
N LEU A 243 3.30 -3.87 -19.47
CA LEU A 243 2.16 -4.37 -18.71
C LEU A 243 1.90 -3.55 -17.42
N CYS A 244 2.94 -2.97 -16.82
CA CYS A 244 2.78 -2.10 -15.66
C CYS A 244 2.00 -0.83 -16.00
N ALA A 245 2.17 -0.28 -17.22
CA ALA A 245 1.42 0.86 -17.71
C ALA A 245 -0.03 0.49 -18.06
N ALA A 246 -0.22 -0.61 -18.79
CA ALA A 246 -1.55 -1.03 -19.23
C ALA A 246 -2.52 -1.30 -18.08
N ARG A 247 -2.03 -1.79 -16.94
CA ARG A 247 -2.84 -2.05 -15.74
C ARG A 247 -3.43 -0.80 -15.10
N LEU A 248 -2.73 0.33 -15.17
CA LEU A 248 -3.15 1.56 -14.49
C LEU A 248 -4.45 2.13 -15.04
N GLU A 249 -4.69 2.00 -16.36
CA GLU A 249 -5.89 2.54 -17.01
C GLU A 249 -7.18 1.83 -16.58
N ILE A 250 -7.08 0.53 -16.29
CA ILE A 250 -8.24 -0.32 -16.02
C ILE A 250 -8.33 -0.76 -14.55
N GLY A 251 -7.40 -0.32 -13.70
CA GLY A 251 -7.37 -0.70 -12.29
C GLY A 251 -7.22 -2.22 -12.08
N LYS A 252 -6.18 -2.84 -12.72
CA LYS A 252 -5.94 -4.30 -12.66
C LYS A 252 -4.49 -4.66 -12.36
#